data_50d483e4bb9bc8e294e05fc822c1c79d
#
_entry.id   50d483e4bb9bc8e294e05fc822c1c79d
#
_cell.length_a   1.000
_cell.length_b   1.000
_cell.length_c   1.000
_cell.angle_alpha   90.00
_cell.angle_beta   90.00
_cell.angle_gamma   90.00
#
_symmetry.space_group_name_H-M   'P 1'
#
loop_
_entity.id
_entity.type
_entity.pdbx_description
1 polymer ?
#
loop_
_entity_poly.entity_id
_entity_poly.type
_entity_poly.pdbx_seq_one_letter_code
_entity_poly.pdbx_strand_id
1 'polypeptide(L)'
;GIEQGQIQGIHHEEFTHAAVAATVASGKADAGMGIEAAARQFDLDFVPIASERYFLIAYQKSLRQCAVKELISAMQSSEFKSMIARLPGYDASRAGEITSIKKVFPWD
;
A
#
# COMPACT_ATOMS: atom_id res chain seq x y z
N GLY A 1 0.33 -29.05 0.44
CA GLY A 1 -0.16 -27.81 1.01
C GLY A 1 -1.62 -27.83 1.38
N ILE A 2 -2.11 -26.74 1.88
CA ILE A 2 -3.51 -26.58 2.27
C ILE A 2 -4.30 -26.06 1.08
N GLU A 3 -5.39 -26.73 0.75
CA GLU A 3 -6.29 -26.25 -0.28
C GLU A 3 -7.13 -25.08 0.25
N GLN A 4 -7.52 -24.17 -0.65
CA GLN A 4 -8.28 -22.98 -0.29
C GLN A 4 -9.56 -23.32 0.49
N GLY A 5 -10.28 -24.37 0.08
CA GLY A 5 -11.53 -24.80 0.74
C GLY A 5 -11.34 -25.33 2.16
N GLN A 6 -10.11 -25.63 2.57
CA GLN A 6 -9.79 -26.13 3.91
C GLN A 6 -9.54 -24.98 4.90
N ILE A 7 -9.41 -23.76 4.43
CA ILE A 7 -9.18 -22.58 5.28
C ILE A 7 -10.54 -22.02 5.68
N GLN A 8 -10.84 -22.08 6.97
CA GLN A 8 -12.08 -21.54 7.50
C GLN A 8 -12.07 -20.02 7.40
N GLY A 9 -13.13 -19.43 6.88
CA GLY A 9 -13.26 -17.99 6.74
C GLY A 9 -12.59 -17.40 5.50
N ILE A 10 -12.09 -18.24 4.59
CA ILE A 10 -11.39 -17.76 3.38
C ILE A 10 -12.29 -16.87 2.50
N HIS A 11 -13.59 -17.04 2.60
CA HIS A 11 -14.56 -16.27 1.82
C HIS A 11 -15.02 -14.99 2.54
N HIS A 12 -14.56 -14.75 3.77
CA HIS A 12 -14.84 -13.53 4.50
C HIS A 12 -13.94 -12.40 3.97
N GLU A 13 -14.53 -11.38 3.38
CA GLU A 13 -13.81 -10.27 2.78
C GLU A 13 -14.07 -8.97 3.52
N GLU A 14 -13.02 -8.16 3.63
CA GLU A 14 -13.10 -6.79 4.12
C GLU A 14 -12.56 -5.84 3.06
N PHE A 15 -13.09 -4.61 3.00
CA PHE A 15 -12.79 -3.69 1.91
C PHE A 15 -11.56 -2.81 2.15
N THR A 16 -11.06 -2.72 3.36
CA THR A 16 -9.88 -1.89 3.66
C THR A 16 -8.89 -2.66 4.52
N HIS A 17 -7.62 -2.26 4.45
CA HIS A 17 -6.60 -2.85 5.31
C HIS A 17 -6.90 -2.63 6.79
N ALA A 18 -7.44 -1.46 7.15
CA ALA A 18 -7.82 -1.17 8.54
C ALA A 18 -8.97 -2.08 9.00
N ALA A 19 -9.94 -2.36 8.12
CA ALA A 19 -11.05 -3.26 8.45
C ALA A 19 -10.57 -4.70 8.65
N VAL A 20 -9.62 -5.17 7.84
CA VAL A 20 -9.00 -6.48 8.02
C VAL A 20 -8.33 -6.57 9.39
N ALA A 21 -7.50 -5.57 9.72
CA ALA A 21 -6.79 -5.55 11.00
C ALA A 21 -7.77 -5.48 12.18
N ALA A 22 -8.83 -4.70 12.07
CA ALA A 22 -9.86 -4.60 13.11
C ALA A 22 -10.55 -5.96 13.33
N THR A 23 -10.83 -6.69 12.26
CA THR A 23 -11.47 -8.01 12.33
C THR A 23 -10.58 -9.00 13.08
N VAL A 24 -9.28 -9.02 12.80
CA VAL A 24 -8.32 -9.85 13.53
C VAL A 24 -8.22 -9.42 14.98
N ALA A 25 -8.08 -8.11 15.23
CA ALA A 25 -7.94 -7.58 16.58
C ALA A 25 -9.15 -7.88 17.47
N SER A 26 -10.36 -7.94 16.88
CA SER A 26 -11.59 -8.24 17.61
C SER A 26 -11.79 -9.73 17.91
N GLY A 27 -10.91 -10.58 17.39
CA GLY A 27 -11.01 -12.03 17.59
C GLY A 27 -11.97 -12.74 16.63
N LYS A 28 -12.52 -12.03 15.64
CA LYS A 28 -13.43 -12.62 14.65
C LYS A 28 -12.68 -13.44 13.60
N ALA A 29 -11.38 -13.21 13.46
CA ALA A 29 -10.50 -13.97 12.59
C ALA A 29 -9.16 -14.15 13.27
N ASP A 30 -8.45 -15.22 12.94
CA ASP A 30 -7.13 -15.49 13.51
C ASP A 30 -6.02 -14.80 12.74
N ALA A 31 -6.22 -14.59 11.44
CA ALA A 31 -5.23 -13.95 10.57
C ALA A 31 -5.94 -13.26 9.40
N GLY A 32 -5.24 -12.32 8.78
CA GLY A 32 -5.72 -11.63 7.60
C GLY A 32 -4.58 -11.10 6.75
N MET A 33 -4.87 -10.82 5.50
CA MET A 33 -3.92 -10.19 4.58
C MET A 33 -4.04 -8.68 4.68
N GLY A 34 -2.91 -7.99 4.81
CA GLY A 34 -2.93 -6.55 4.92
C GLY A 34 -1.54 -5.95 4.88
N ILE A 35 -1.47 -4.65 5.17
CA ILE A 35 -0.22 -3.90 5.19
C ILE A 35 0.27 -3.72 6.63
N GLU A 36 1.57 -3.53 6.79
CA GLU A 36 2.19 -3.37 8.11
C GLU A 36 1.62 -2.21 8.91
N ALA A 37 1.36 -1.07 8.27
CA ALA A 37 0.81 0.10 8.95
C ALA A 37 -0.54 -0.21 9.62
N ALA A 38 -1.41 -0.99 8.97
CA ALA A 38 -2.68 -1.38 9.55
C ALA A 38 -2.49 -2.34 10.74
N ALA A 39 -1.57 -3.29 10.63
CA ALA A 39 -1.26 -4.20 11.73
C ALA A 39 -0.75 -3.42 12.95
N ARG A 40 0.14 -2.47 12.76
CA ARG A 40 0.69 -1.65 13.84
C ARG A 40 -0.37 -0.79 14.51
N GLN A 41 -1.31 -0.27 13.72
CA GLN A 41 -2.41 0.56 14.26
C GLN A 41 -3.24 -0.19 15.30
N PHE A 42 -3.42 -1.49 15.13
CA PHE A 42 -4.20 -2.35 16.03
C PHE A 42 -3.34 -3.23 16.93
N ASP A 43 -2.05 -2.93 17.00
CA ASP A 43 -1.09 -3.65 17.85
C ASP A 43 -1.06 -5.16 17.56
N LEU A 44 -1.11 -5.49 16.27
CA LEU A 44 -1.03 -6.88 15.79
C LEU A 44 0.38 -7.21 15.31
N ASP A 45 0.71 -8.48 15.32
CA ASP A 45 1.94 -8.98 14.71
C ASP A 45 1.82 -8.96 13.19
N PHE A 46 2.93 -8.76 12.52
CA PHE A 46 2.99 -8.70 11.07
C PHE A 46 4.04 -9.64 10.52
N VAL A 47 3.63 -10.53 9.62
CA VAL A 47 4.52 -11.48 8.95
C VAL A 47 4.68 -11.04 7.49
N PRO A 48 5.83 -10.50 7.08
CA PRO A 48 6.00 -10.01 5.72
C PRO A 48 5.97 -11.15 4.70
N ILE A 49 5.21 -10.94 3.62
CA ILE A 49 5.11 -11.90 2.49
C ILE A 49 5.74 -11.29 1.25
N ALA A 50 5.41 -10.04 0.94
CA ALA A 50 5.86 -9.35 -0.25
C ALA A 50 5.87 -7.85 -0.04
N SER A 51 6.65 -7.14 -0.87
CA SER A 51 6.62 -5.68 -0.92
C SER A 51 5.85 -5.24 -2.16
N GLU A 52 5.10 -4.15 -2.03
CA GLU A 52 4.33 -3.57 -3.12
C GLU A 52 4.83 -2.16 -3.42
N ARG A 53 4.67 -1.75 -4.67
CA ARG A 53 4.95 -0.38 -5.10
C ARG A 53 3.63 0.31 -5.38
N TYR A 54 3.43 1.48 -4.78
CA TYR A 54 2.25 2.30 -5.01
C TYR A 54 2.55 3.40 -6.01
N PHE A 55 1.62 3.62 -6.93
CA PHE A 55 1.75 4.61 -7.97
C PHE A 55 0.51 5.49 -8.04
N LEU A 56 0.72 6.76 -8.34
CA LEU A 56 -0.34 7.59 -8.89
C LEU A 56 -0.29 7.44 -10.40
N ILE A 57 -1.43 7.21 -11.00
CA ILE A 57 -1.57 7.00 -12.45
C ILE A 57 -2.16 8.26 -13.06
N ALA A 58 -1.52 8.79 -14.10
CA ALA A 58 -1.99 9.98 -14.79
C ALA A 58 -1.71 9.87 -16.28
N TYR A 59 -2.50 10.59 -17.07
CA TYR A 59 -2.18 10.76 -18.50
C TYR A 59 -0.91 11.61 -18.62
N GLN A 60 -0.09 11.29 -19.59
CA GLN A 60 1.14 12.04 -19.84
C GLN A 60 0.87 13.54 -20.02
N LYS A 61 -0.21 13.89 -20.74
CA LYS A 61 -0.61 15.28 -20.93
C LYS A 61 -0.98 16.00 -19.65
N SER A 62 -1.45 15.27 -18.63
CA SER A 62 -1.84 15.85 -17.34
C SER A 62 -0.64 16.30 -16.52
N LEU A 63 0.55 15.78 -16.81
CA LEU A 63 1.78 16.17 -16.11
C LEU A 63 2.14 17.65 -16.32
N ARG A 64 1.55 18.28 -17.34
CA ARG A 64 1.76 19.71 -17.64
C ARG A 64 0.84 20.63 -16.85
N GLN A 65 -0.20 20.11 -16.23
CA GLN A 65 -1.13 20.91 -15.44
C GLN A 65 -0.49 21.39 -14.15
N CYS A 66 -0.74 22.64 -13.77
CA CYS A 66 -0.15 23.23 -12.56
C CYS A 66 -0.46 22.44 -11.30
N ALA A 67 -1.70 22.00 -11.14
CA ALA A 67 -2.11 21.23 -9.96
C ALA A 67 -1.34 19.91 -9.87
N VAL A 68 -1.13 19.22 -11.00
CA VAL A 68 -0.38 17.96 -11.02
C VAL A 68 1.10 18.20 -10.74
N LYS A 69 1.68 19.28 -11.29
CA LYS A 69 3.07 19.66 -10.99
C LYS A 69 3.26 19.96 -9.51
N GLU A 70 2.31 20.65 -8.90
CA GLU A 70 2.35 20.93 -7.46
C GLU A 70 2.27 19.66 -6.62
N LEU A 71 1.42 18.71 -7.03
CA LEU A 71 1.32 17.42 -6.36
C LEU A 71 2.64 16.65 -6.43
N ILE A 72 3.25 16.57 -7.61
CA ILE A 72 4.53 15.90 -7.80
C ILE A 72 5.62 16.57 -6.96
N SER A 73 5.67 17.90 -6.97
CA SER A 73 6.62 18.66 -6.18
C SER A 73 6.45 18.38 -4.67
N ALA A 74 5.21 18.31 -4.20
CA ALA A 74 4.91 17.97 -2.81
C ALA A 74 5.40 16.56 -2.47
N MET A 75 5.19 15.60 -3.36
CA MET A 75 5.64 14.21 -3.16
C MET A 75 7.17 14.08 -3.14
N GLN A 76 7.87 14.97 -3.83
CA GLN A 76 9.34 15.01 -3.84
C GLN A 76 9.92 15.74 -2.65
N SER A 77 9.10 16.46 -1.89
CA SER A 77 9.57 17.27 -0.77
C SER A 77 10.10 16.40 0.37
N SER A 78 11.05 16.96 1.12
CA SER A 78 11.58 16.29 2.31
C SER A 78 10.52 16.13 3.39
N GLU A 79 9.56 17.04 3.47
CA GLU A 79 8.45 16.97 4.42
C GLU A 79 7.57 15.74 4.15
N PHE A 80 7.19 15.52 2.88
CA PHE A 80 6.40 14.37 2.50
C PHE A 80 7.15 13.07 2.76
N LYS A 81 8.42 13.00 2.35
CA LYS A 81 9.24 11.81 2.56
C LYS A 81 9.43 11.50 4.04
N SER A 82 9.59 12.51 4.88
CA SER A 82 9.69 12.34 6.32
C SER A 82 8.40 11.83 6.93
N MET A 83 7.25 12.34 6.47
CA MET A 83 5.95 11.87 6.93
C MET A 83 5.72 10.39 6.60
N ILE A 84 6.04 9.99 5.37
CA ILE A 84 5.89 8.60 4.94
C ILE A 84 6.87 7.69 5.69
N ALA A 85 8.11 8.16 5.92
CA ALA A 85 9.11 7.38 6.64
C ALA A 85 8.69 7.05 8.09
N ARG A 86 7.78 7.83 8.67
CA ARG A 86 7.24 7.56 10.01
C ARG A 86 6.17 6.49 10.01
N LEU A 87 5.64 6.13 8.84
CA LEU A 87 4.62 5.08 8.74
C LEU A 87 5.31 3.72 8.64
N PRO A 88 4.92 2.76 9.50
CA PRO A 88 5.54 1.43 9.48
C PRO A 88 5.37 0.74 8.13
N GLY A 89 6.47 0.23 7.60
CA GLY A 89 6.45 -0.52 6.37
C GLY A 89 6.44 0.29 5.07
N TYR A 90 6.51 1.63 5.15
CA TYR A 90 6.54 2.47 3.95
C TYR A 90 7.96 2.97 3.65
N ASP A 91 8.28 3.01 2.36
CA ASP A 91 9.55 3.55 1.85
C ASP A 91 9.22 4.63 0.81
N ALA A 92 9.60 5.87 1.12
CA ALA A 92 9.35 7.03 0.27
C ALA A 92 10.57 7.46 -0.55
N SER A 93 11.61 6.64 -0.62
CA SER A 93 12.87 7.03 -1.27
C SER A 93 12.69 7.41 -2.74
N ARG A 94 11.66 6.86 -3.40
CA ARG A 94 11.36 7.14 -4.82
C ARG A 94 10.08 7.96 -5.00
N ALA A 95 9.58 8.60 -3.94
CA ALA A 95 8.37 9.41 -4.00
C ALA A 95 8.56 10.58 -4.98
N GLY A 96 7.56 10.80 -5.84
CA GLY A 96 7.58 11.85 -6.85
C GLY A 96 8.38 11.52 -8.11
N GLU A 97 9.01 10.36 -8.18
CA GLU A 97 9.71 9.91 -9.38
C GLU A 97 8.72 9.60 -10.49
N ILE A 98 8.97 10.16 -11.69
CA ILE A 98 8.11 9.95 -12.85
C ILE A 98 8.69 8.84 -13.71
N THR A 99 7.85 7.85 -14.05
CA THR A 99 8.29 6.75 -14.88
C THR A 99 7.18 6.33 -15.85
N SER A 100 7.56 5.78 -17.00
CA SER A 100 6.57 5.30 -17.97
C SER A 100 6.02 3.95 -17.56
N ILE A 101 4.77 3.67 -17.94
CA ILE A 101 4.13 2.40 -17.61
C ILE A 101 4.90 1.19 -18.20
N LYS A 102 5.46 1.33 -19.40
CA LYS A 102 6.25 0.27 -20.04
C LYS A 102 7.49 -0.08 -19.25
N LYS A 103 8.10 0.91 -18.58
CA LYS A 103 9.30 0.71 -17.78
C LYS A 103 9.00 -0.03 -16.48
N VAL A 104 7.83 0.26 -15.91
CA VAL A 104 7.38 -0.39 -14.66
C VAL A 104 6.83 -1.78 -14.93
N PHE A 105 6.07 -1.93 -16.01
CA PHE A 105 5.42 -3.18 -16.40
C PHE A 105 5.87 -3.53 -17.83
N PRO A 106 7.00 -4.20 -17.98
CA PRO A 106 7.61 -4.47 -19.29
C PRO A 106 6.93 -5.65 -20.02
N TRP A 107 5.64 -5.55 -20.25
CA TRP A 107 4.93 -6.50 -21.11
C TRP A 107 4.79 -5.92 -22.51
N ASP A 108 4.67 -6.79 -23.50
CA ASP A 108 4.45 -6.40 -24.89
C ASP A 108 2.98 -6.44 -25.26
#